data_16d41f50bd0ff5de6cf4e3faeb170cbd
#
_entry.id   16d41f50bd0ff5de6cf4e3faeb170cbd
#
_cell.length_a   1.000
_cell.length_b   1.000
_cell.length_c   1.000
_cell.angle_alpha   90.00
_cell.angle_beta   90.00
_cell.angle_gamma   90.00
#
_symmetry.space_group_name_H-M   'P 1'
#
loop_
_entity.id
_entity.type
_entity.pdbx_description
1 polymer ?
#
loop_
_entity_poly.entity_id
_entity_poly.type
_entity_poly.pdbx_seq_one_letter_code
_entity_poly.pdbx_strand_id
1 'polypeptide(L)'
;EKAYAYIGRLSREKGIDSLLKAASQLPYRLYIAGTGPLEVELKKKYTTNNIVFLGHLTMEDTINLLRKVCFTVIPSIWYENNPLSVIESLCCGTPVLGRDIGGIPELLESDNCNLLFTQDEELPALITKMFDTVVSNNRNELSATSLRRFSSEQYYRKWLKIVE
;
A
#
# COMPACT_ATOMS: atom_id res chain seq x y z
N GLU A 1 16.11 -1.30 -8.92
CA GLU A 1 15.16 -0.35 -9.51
C GLU A 1 14.29 0.25 -8.40
N LYS A 2 14.19 1.59 -8.35
CA LYS A 2 13.27 2.26 -7.42
C LYS A 2 11.83 2.07 -7.92
N ALA A 3 11.11 1.11 -7.34
CA ALA A 3 9.74 0.79 -7.70
C ALA A 3 8.84 0.67 -6.48
N TYR A 4 7.56 1.00 -6.64
CA TYR A 4 6.52 0.87 -5.64
C TYR A 4 5.24 0.33 -6.27
N ALA A 5 4.27 -0.07 -5.46
CA ALA A 5 3.06 -0.70 -5.98
C ALA A 5 1.77 -0.14 -5.35
N TYR A 6 0.71 -0.28 -6.11
CA TYR A 6 -0.67 -0.24 -5.65
C TYR A 6 -1.29 -1.63 -5.86
N ILE A 7 -2.00 -2.13 -4.86
CA ILE A 7 -2.72 -3.41 -4.93
C ILE A 7 -4.14 -3.19 -4.45
N GLY A 8 -5.11 -3.37 -5.35
CA GLY A 8 -6.52 -3.18 -5.03
C GLY A 8 -7.41 -2.98 -6.24
N ARG A 9 -8.71 -2.83 -5.96
CA ARG A 9 -9.71 -2.57 -7.00
C ARG A 9 -9.50 -1.19 -7.62
N LEU A 10 -9.62 -1.11 -8.95
CA LEU A 10 -9.52 0.15 -9.70
C LEU A 10 -10.89 0.85 -9.73
N SER A 11 -11.22 1.53 -8.62
CA SER A 11 -12.49 2.22 -8.40
C SER A 11 -12.27 3.55 -7.67
N ARG A 12 -13.28 4.42 -7.73
CA ARG A 12 -13.16 5.81 -7.22
C ARG A 12 -12.83 5.86 -5.74
N GLU A 13 -13.51 5.06 -4.93
CA GLU A 13 -13.33 5.00 -3.47
C GLU A 13 -11.91 4.58 -3.04
N LYS A 14 -11.17 3.90 -3.93
CA LYS A 14 -9.78 3.51 -3.68
C LYS A 14 -8.76 4.61 -3.99
N GLY A 15 -9.19 5.79 -4.47
CA GLY A 15 -8.31 6.95 -4.66
C GLY A 15 -7.21 6.78 -5.70
N ILE A 16 -7.34 5.79 -6.60
CA ILE A 16 -6.30 5.41 -7.56
C ILE A 16 -5.94 6.55 -8.54
N ASP A 17 -6.89 7.39 -8.92
CA ASP A 17 -6.64 8.50 -9.85
C ASP A 17 -5.64 9.51 -9.28
N SER A 18 -5.76 9.86 -7.99
CA SER A 18 -4.82 10.75 -7.30
C SER A 18 -3.40 10.18 -7.29
N LEU A 19 -3.28 8.87 -7.04
CA LEU A 19 -1.98 8.19 -7.07
C LEU A 19 -1.35 8.23 -8.48
N LEU A 20 -2.13 7.93 -9.51
CA LEU A 20 -1.64 7.93 -10.89
C LEU A 20 -1.24 9.34 -11.35
N LYS A 21 -1.99 10.37 -10.93
CA LYS A 21 -1.64 11.77 -11.16
C LYS A 21 -0.28 12.13 -10.53
N ALA A 22 -0.05 11.73 -9.29
CA ALA A 22 1.24 11.93 -8.61
C ALA A 22 2.37 11.14 -9.31
N ALA A 23 2.13 9.87 -9.62
CA ALA A 23 3.10 8.98 -10.27
C ALA A 23 3.54 9.48 -11.66
N SER A 24 2.63 10.08 -12.42
CA SER A 24 2.96 10.62 -13.76
C SER A 24 3.98 11.76 -13.74
N GLN A 25 4.20 12.38 -12.58
CA GLN A 25 5.16 13.47 -12.37
C GLN A 25 6.52 13.00 -11.83
N LEU A 26 6.66 11.71 -11.54
CA LEU A 26 7.81 11.14 -10.87
C LEU A 26 8.56 10.14 -11.77
N PRO A 27 9.87 9.99 -11.63
CA PRO A 27 10.66 9.07 -12.46
C PRO A 27 10.58 7.60 -11.98
N TYR A 28 9.88 7.33 -10.88
CA TYR A 28 9.87 6.02 -10.25
C TYR A 28 8.82 5.10 -10.89
N ARG A 29 9.12 3.80 -10.95
CA ARG A 29 8.19 2.81 -11.50
C ARG A 29 7.07 2.48 -10.53
N LEU A 30 5.83 2.64 -10.99
CA LEU A 30 4.62 2.24 -10.27
C LEU A 30 4.00 1.00 -10.92
N TYR A 31 3.85 -0.07 -10.14
CA TYR A 31 3.08 -1.25 -10.53
C TYR A 31 1.66 -1.17 -9.98
N ILE A 32 0.66 -1.34 -10.85
CA ILE A 32 -0.76 -1.35 -10.52
C ILE A 32 -1.29 -2.77 -10.63
N ALA A 33 -1.54 -3.43 -9.52
CA ALA A 33 -2.13 -4.76 -9.44
C ALA A 33 -3.61 -4.66 -9.05
N GLY A 34 -4.46 -5.20 -9.89
CA GLY A 34 -5.91 -5.23 -9.73
C GLY A 34 -6.65 -4.83 -10.97
N THR A 35 -7.97 -4.97 -10.92
CA THR A 35 -8.92 -4.62 -11.97
C THR A 35 -10.06 -3.81 -11.38
N GLY A 36 -10.90 -3.21 -12.22
CA GLY A 36 -12.05 -2.47 -11.73
C GLY A 36 -12.70 -1.58 -12.81
N PRO A 37 -13.79 -0.90 -12.43
CA PRO A 37 -14.59 -0.13 -13.40
C PRO A 37 -13.81 1.04 -14.04
N LEU A 38 -12.76 1.54 -13.38
CA LEU A 38 -11.95 2.64 -13.93
C LEU A 38 -10.77 2.18 -14.80
N GLU A 39 -10.52 0.88 -14.93
CA GLU A 39 -9.32 0.36 -15.60
C GLU A 39 -9.10 0.92 -17.00
N VAL A 40 -10.14 0.90 -17.85
CA VAL A 40 -10.05 1.37 -19.24
C VAL A 40 -9.79 2.88 -19.31
N GLU A 41 -10.47 3.65 -18.47
CA GLU A 41 -10.31 5.10 -18.38
C GLU A 41 -8.88 5.46 -17.92
N LEU A 42 -8.41 4.84 -16.84
CA LEU A 42 -7.09 5.11 -16.26
C LEU A 42 -5.95 4.74 -17.20
N LYS A 43 -6.04 3.61 -17.91
CA LYS A 43 -5.06 3.22 -18.94
C LYS A 43 -4.98 4.19 -20.10
N LYS A 44 -6.12 4.80 -20.50
CA LYS A 44 -6.13 5.85 -21.53
C LYS A 44 -5.58 7.18 -21.04
N LYS A 45 -5.89 7.54 -19.80
CA LYS A 45 -5.50 8.83 -19.19
C LYS A 45 -4.02 8.88 -18.83
N TYR A 46 -3.45 7.78 -18.35
CA TYR A 46 -2.07 7.70 -17.85
C TYR A 46 -1.23 6.76 -18.71
N THR A 47 -0.61 7.32 -19.77
CA THR A 47 0.17 6.58 -20.78
C THR A 47 1.69 6.69 -20.58
N THR A 48 2.13 7.10 -19.39
CA THR A 48 3.55 7.27 -19.07
C THR A 48 4.25 5.92 -18.89
N ASN A 49 5.51 5.81 -19.35
CA ASN A 49 6.27 4.56 -19.35
C ASN A 49 6.61 4.02 -17.95
N ASN A 50 6.46 4.84 -16.91
CA ASN A 50 6.74 4.46 -15.53
C ASN A 50 5.53 3.85 -14.79
N ILE A 51 4.32 3.88 -15.38
CA ILE A 51 3.12 3.27 -14.81
C ILE A 51 2.81 1.97 -15.55
N VAL A 52 2.80 0.85 -14.82
CA VAL A 52 2.61 -0.49 -15.38
C VAL A 52 1.39 -1.15 -14.76
N PHE A 53 0.37 -1.38 -15.57
CA PHE A 53 -0.85 -2.09 -15.17
C PHE A 53 -0.64 -3.60 -15.34
N LEU A 54 -0.69 -4.35 -14.24
CA LEU A 54 -0.48 -5.80 -14.20
C LEU A 54 -1.79 -6.60 -14.32
N GLY A 55 -2.95 -5.93 -14.17
CA GLY A 55 -4.24 -6.62 -14.09
C GLY A 55 -4.41 -7.37 -12.77
N HIS A 56 -5.27 -8.38 -12.78
CA HIS A 56 -5.47 -9.24 -11.62
C HIS A 56 -4.27 -10.17 -11.42
N LEU A 57 -3.76 -10.24 -10.20
CA LEU A 57 -2.68 -11.14 -9.82
C LEU A 57 -3.20 -12.29 -8.96
N THR A 58 -2.56 -13.45 -9.06
CA THR A 58 -2.72 -14.53 -8.08
C THR A 58 -2.16 -14.11 -6.72
N MET A 59 -2.48 -14.85 -5.65
CA MET A 59 -1.88 -14.59 -4.34
C MET A 59 -0.36 -14.73 -4.37
N GLU A 60 0.16 -15.73 -5.06
CA GLU A 60 1.60 -15.95 -5.21
C GLU A 60 2.28 -14.78 -5.93
N ASP A 61 1.71 -14.32 -7.05
CA ASP A 61 2.23 -13.19 -7.80
C ASP A 61 2.16 -11.88 -7.00
N THR A 62 1.10 -11.72 -6.19
CA THR A 62 0.95 -10.57 -5.28
C THR A 62 2.05 -10.57 -4.23
N ILE A 63 2.33 -11.71 -3.59
CA ILE A 63 3.42 -11.84 -2.62
C ILE A 63 4.78 -11.55 -3.28
N ASN A 64 5.01 -12.07 -4.48
CA ASN A 64 6.23 -11.84 -5.24
C ASN A 64 6.40 -10.35 -5.59
N LEU A 65 5.33 -9.67 -5.99
CA LEU A 65 5.33 -8.23 -6.24
C LEU A 65 5.65 -7.45 -4.96
N LEU A 66 4.96 -7.75 -3.85
CA LEU A 66 5.18 -7.09 -2.56
C LEU A 66 6.63 -7.22 -2.09
N ARG A 67 7.23 -8.39 -2.22
CA ARG A 67 8.62 -8.62 -1.85
C ARG A 67 9.63 -7.89 -2.75
N LYS A 68 9.25 -7.59 -3.99
CA LYS A 68 10.11 -6.94 -4.99
C LYS A 68 10.10 -5.41 -4.89
N VAL A 69 8.97 -4.80 -4.58
CA VAL A 69 8.84 -3.33 -4.53
C VAL A 69 9.37 -2.76 -3.21
N CYS A 70 9.74 -1.47 -3.23
CA CYS A 70 10.24 -0.78 -2.05
C CYS A 70 9.14 -0.54 -1.00
N PHE A 71 7.96 -0.17 -1.43
CA PHE A 71 6.79 0.08 -0.58
C PHE A 71 5.49 -0.01 -1.40
N THR A 72 4.35 0.01 -0.71
CA THR A 72 3.04 0.14 -1.34
C THR A 72 2.38 1.47 -0.98
N VAL A 73 1.43 1.91 -1.81
CA VAL A 73 0.61 3.10 -1.55
C VAL A 73 -0.85 2.71 -1.45
N ILE A 74 -1.51 3.18 -0.38
CA ILE A 74 -2.94 2.95 -0.11
C ILE A 74 -3.66 4.32 -0.10
N PRO A 75 -4.10 4.82 -1.27
CA PRO A 75 -4.66 6.16 -1.40
C PRO A 75 -6.17 6.23 -1.16
N SER A 76 -6.76 5.20 -0.55
CA SER A 76 -8.21 5.09 -0.36
C SER A 76 -8.82 6.36 0.24
N ILE A 77 -9.90 6.85 -0.36
CA ILE A 77 -10.67 8.00 0.13
C ILE A 77 -11.90 7.58 0.93
N TRP A 78 -12.10 6.28 1.07
CA TRP A 78 -13.19 5.69 1.84
C TRP A 78 -12.69 5.17 3.18
N TYR A 79 -13.56 5.18 4.18
CA TYR A 79 -13.26 4.62 5.50
C TYR A 79 -13.10 3.11 5.43
N GLU A 80 -11.85 2.66 5.39
CA GLU A 80 -11.49 1.24 5.45
C GLU A 80 -11.37 0.82 6.91
N ASN A 81 -12.07 -0.24 7.31
CA ASN A 81 -11.93 -0.75 8.68
C ASN A 81 -10.62 -1.51 8.87
N ASN A 82 -10.35 -2.44 7.95
CA ASN A 82 -9.18 -3.32 8.04
C ASN A 82 -8.71 -3.70 6.63
N PRO A 83 -8.05 -2.80 5.89
CA PRO A 83 -7.66 -3.06 4.50
C PRO A 83 -6.62 -4.18 4.44
N LEU A 84 -6.98 -5.32 3.86
CA LEU A 84 -6.13 -6.49 3.73
C LEU A 84 -4.82 -6.18 2.98
N SER A 85 -4.87 -5.31 1.98
CA SER A 85 -3.67 -4.89 1.23
C SER A 85 -2.60 -4.23 2.09
N VAL A 86 -2.98 -3.55 3.18
CA VAL A 86 -2.03 -3.04 4.18
C VAL A 86 -1.39 -4.19 4.95
N ILE A 87 -2.21 -5.10 5.47
CA ILE A 87 -1.74 -6.26 6.25
C ILE A 87 -0.83 -7.15 5.40
N GLU A 88 -1.24 -7.46 4.18
CA GLU A 88 -0.46 -8.26 3.23
C GLU A 88 0.90 -7.62 2.94
N SER A 89 0.92 -6.30 2.73
CA SER A 89 2.15 -5.54 2.51
C SER A 89 3.10 -5.67 3.70
N LEU A 90 2.62 -5.35 4.90
CA LEU A 90 3.41 -5.43 6.13
C LEU A 90 3.90 -6.84 6.44
N CYS A 91 3.06 -7.87 6.27
CA CYS A 91 3.42 -9.28 6.43
C CYS A 91 4.49 -9.74 5.44
N CYS A 92 4.56 -9.14 4.25
CA CYS A 92 5.65 -9.35 3.29
C CYS A 92 6.91 -8.52 3.58
N GLY A 93 6.94 -7.74 4.67
CA GLY A 93 8.02 -6.85 5.02
C GLY A 93 8.10 -5.62 4.13
N THR A 94 6.99 -5.22 3.53
CA THR A 94 6.92 -4.09 2.59
C THR A 94 6.21 -2.92 3.26
N PRO A 95 6.92 -1.79 3.50
CA PRO A 95 6.36 -0.60 4.10
C PRO A 95 5.18 -0.01 3.31
N VAL A 96 4.38 0.79 3.98
CA VAL A 96 3.17 1.38 3.41
C VAL A 96 3.19 2.90 3.54
N LEU A 97 2.84 3.59 2.45
CA LEU A 97 2.40 4.98 2.45
C LEU A 97 0.86 4.97 2.39
N GLY A 98 0.20 5.25 3.50
CA GLY A 98 -1.26 5.18 3.63
C GLY A 98 -1.91 6.55 3.74
N ARG A 99 -3.17 6.66 3.29
CA ARG A 99 -3.97 7.85 3.64
C ARG A 99 -4.38 7.79 5.12
N ASP A 100 -4.32 8.91 5.79
CA ASP A 100 -4.78 9.08 7.18
C ASP A 100 -6.32 9.09 7.23
N ILE A 101 -6.93 7.90 7.09
CA ILE A 101 -8.37 7.71 7.10
C ILE A 101 -8.77 6.31 7.60
N GLY A 102 -9.87 6.23 8.34
CA GLY A 102 -10.41 4.96 8.83
C GLY A 102 -9.43 4.18 9.70
N GLY A 103 -9.32 2.88 9.47
CA GLY A 103 -8.41 2.00 10.19
C GLY A 103 -6.97 1.95 9.65
N ILE A 104 -6.64 2.68 8.57
CA ILE A 104 -5.29 2.68 7.99
C ILE A 104 -4.24 3.17 8.99
N PRO A 105 -4.42 4.32 9.69
CA PRO A 105 -3.44 4.80 10.67
C PRO A 105 -3.13 3.77 11.75
N GLU A 106 -4.14 3.13 12.32
CA GLU A 106 -3.98 2.13 13.39
C GLU A 106 -3.11 0.94 12.95
N LEU A 107 -3.20 0.55 11.67
CA LEU A 107 -2.38 -0.52 11.12
C LEU A 107 -0.92 -0.13 10.93
N LEU A 108 -0.63 1.17 10.75
CA LEU A 108 0.69 1.70 10.42
C LEU A 108 1.46 2.27 11.62
N GLU A 109 0.80 2.54 12.75
CA GLU A 109 1.37 3.22 13.93
C GLU A 109 2.57 2.52 14.58
N SER A 110 2.72 1.21 14.42
CA SER A 110 3.73 0.44 15.14
C SER A 110 5.12 0.48 14.51
N ASP A 111 5.27 1.01 13.30
CA ASP A 111 6.49 0.88 12.52
C ASP A 111 6.91 2.22 11.88
N ASN A 112 8.09 2.70 12.27
CA ASN A 112 8.65 3.99 11.81
C ASN A 112 8.99 4.04 10.30
N CYS A 113 8.85 2.93 9.58
CA CYS A 113 9.08 2.87 8.14
C CYS A 113 7.85 3.21 7.29
N ASN A 114 6.68 3.31 7.90
CA ASN A 114 5.44 3.70 7.27
C ASN A 114 5.25 5.21 7.32
N LEU A 115 4.53 5.75 6.35
CA LEU A 115 4.14 7.17 6.33
C LEU A 115 2.64 7.29 6.10
N LEU A 116 2.08 8.39 6.62
CA LEU A 116 0.69 8.78 6.38
C LEU A 116 0.65 10.09 5.60
N PHE A 117 -0.43 10.28 4.82
CA PHE A 117 -0.75 11.53 4.15
C PHE A 117 -2.23 11.86 4.29
N THR A 118 -2.56 13.14 4.28
CA THR A 118 -3.94 13.63 4.40
C THR A 118 -4.46 14.20 3.08
N GLN A 119 -3.60 14.87 2.32
CA GLN A 119 -3.95 15.56 1.08
C GLN A 119 -3.23 14.93 -0.12
N ASP A 120 -3.90 14.88 -1.27
CA ASP A 120 -3.36 14.30 -2.50
C ASP A 120 -2.08 15.01 -2.98
N GLU A 121 -1.96 16.31 -2.71
CA GLU A 121 -0.82 17.15 -3.05
C GLU A 121 0.48 16.73 -2.35
N GLU A 122 0.37 16.01 -1.23
CA GLU A 122 1.53 15.50 -0.48
C GLU A 122 2.17 14.27 -1.16
N LEU A 123 1.40 13.54 -1.98
CA LEU A 123 1.82 12.27 -2.57
C LEU A 123 3.17 12.32 -3.30
N PRO A 124 3.46 13.29 -4.21
CA PRO A 124 4.74 13.31 -4.91
C PRO A 124 5.94 13.42 -3.97
N ALA A 125 5.85 14.29 -2.96
CA ALA A 125 6.92 14.50 -1.99
C ALA A 125 7.09 13.28 -1.07
N LEU A 126 5.99 12.68 -0.59
CA LEU A 126 6.01 11.53 0.29
C LEU A 126 6.43 10.24 -0.42
N ILE A 127 6.06 10.04 -1.68
CA ILE A 127 6.57 8.93 -2.50
C ILE A 127 8.09 9.04 -2.61
N THR A 128 8.63 10.23 -2.87
CA THR A 128 10.08 10.45 -2.92
C THR A 128 10.73 10.16 -1.57
N LYS A 129 10.17 10.68 -0.47
CA LYS A 129 10.66 10.45 0.90
C LYS A 129 10.63 8.97 1.29
N MET A 130 9.63 8.20 0.87
CA MET A 130 9.56 6.76 1.14
C MET A 130 10.80 6.02 0.64
N PHE A 131 11.34 6.36 -0.53
CA PHE A 131 12.55 5.72 -1.05
C PHE A 131 13.77 5.93 -0.16
N ASP A 132 13.86 7.06 0.54
CA ASP A 132 14.94 7.34 1.49
C ASP A 132 14.69 6.62 2.83
N THR A 133 13.44 6.59 3.28
CA THR A 133 13.04 5.92 4.53
C THR A 133 13.24 4.40 4.47
N VAL A 134 12.91 3.75 3.34
CA VAL A 134 12.99 2.29 3.22
C VAL A 134 14.41 1.76 3.11
N VAL A 135 15.41 2.58 2.79
CA VAL A 135 16.83 2.16 2.71
C VAL A 135 17.35 1.66 4.06
N SER A 136 16.88 2.24 5.16
CA SER A 136 17.29 1.87 6.53
C SER A 136 16.41 0.81 7.17
N ASN A 137 15.38 0.33 6.49
CA ASN A 137 14.40 -0.58 7.08
C ASN A 137 14.80 -2.05 6.99
N ASN A 138 14.63 -2.78 8.10
CA ASN A 138 14.79 -4.23 8.16
C ASN A 138 13.48 -4.93 7.76
N ARG A 139 13.33 -5.29 6.49
CA ARG A 139 12.14 -5.96 5.96
C ARG A 139 11.80 -7.28 6.66
N ASN A 140 12.80 -8.03 7.11
CA ASN A 140 12.58 -9.29 7.82
C ASN A 140 11.98 -9.05 9.21
N GLU A 141 12.41 -7.99 9.90
CA GLU A 141 11.87 -7.59 11.19
C GLU A 141 10.43 -7.09 11.04
N LEU A 142 10.15 -6.23 10.06
CA LEU A 142 8.80 -5.77 9.74
C LEU A 142 7.87 -6.95 9.46
N SER A 143 8.29 -7.90 8.62
CA SER A 143 7.52 -9.10 8.32
C SER A 143 7.24 -9.94 9.57
N ALA A 144 8.26 -10.25 10.36
CA ALA A 144 8.13 -11.08 11.56
C ALA A 144 7.22 -10.43 12.61
N THR A 145 7.33 -9.12 12.81
CA THR A 145 6.48 -8.36 13.73
C THR A 145 5.03 -8.32 13.26
N SER A 146 4.81 -8.08 11.97
CA SER A 146 3.48 -8.01 11.37
C SER A 146 2.78 -9.36 11.38
N LEU A 147 3.46 -10.45 11.03
CA LEU A 147 2.91 -11.81 11.08
C LEU A 147 2.46 -12.19 12.50
N ARG A 148 3.21 -11.79 13.54
CA ARG A 148 2.78 -11.98 14.93
C ARG A 148 1.58 -11.11 15.27
N ARG A 149 1.61 -9.81 14.92
CA ARG A 149 0.56 -8.83 15.24
C ARG A 149 -0.80 -9.21 14.63
N PHE A 150 -0.80 -9.67 13.38
CA PHE A 150 -2.01 -10.00 12.62
C PHE A 150 -2.36 -11.49 12.65
N SER A 151 -1.75 -12.28 13.54
CA SER A 151 -2.09 -13.69 13.69
C SER A 151 -3.49 -13.86 14.30
N SER A 152 -4.15 -14.99 13.97
CA SER A 152 -5.44 -15.36 14.56
C SER A 152 -5.38 -15.47 16.09
N GLU A 153 -4.25 -15.91 16.63
CA GLU A 153 -4.04 -16.00 18.07
C GLU A 153 -4.07 -14.62 18.75
N GLN A 154 -3.41 -13.62 18.16
CA GLN A 154 -3.43 -12.26 18.70
C GLN A 154 -4.81 -11.61 18.59
N TYR A 155 -5.52 -11.87 17.50
CA TYR A 155 -6.91 -11.44 17.34
C TYR A 155 -7.79 -12.02 18.44
N TYR A 156 -7.72 -13.33 18.68
CA TYR A 156 -8.46 -14.01 19.72
C TYR A 156 -8.17 -13.48 21.13
N ARG A 157 -6.90 -13.27 21.46
CA ARG A 157 -6.48 -12.68 22.75
C ARG A 157 -7.03 -11.26 22.97
N LYS A 158 -7.06 -10.42 21.93
CA LYS A 158 -7.66 -9.09 22.03
C LYS A 158 -9.16 -9.16 22.23
N TRP A 159 -9.84 -10.08 21.53
CA TRP A 159 -11.28 -10.27 21.66
C TRP A 159 -11.66 -10.73 23.07
N LEU A 160 -10.94 -11.67 23.66
CA LEU A 160 -11.19 -12.11 25.04
C LEU A 160 -11.13 -10.96 26.04
N LYS A 161 -10.19 -10.04 25.92
CA LYS A 161 -10.08 -8.86 26.81
C LYS A 161 -11.25 -7.89 26.73
N ILE A 162 -12.03 -7.94 25.67
CA ILE A 162 -13.22 -7.09 25.48
C ILE A 162 -14.46 -7.73 26.12
N VAL A 163 -14.51 -9.04 26.19
CA VAL A 163 -15.69 -9.80 26.67
C VAL A 163 -15.57 -10.27 28.13
N GLU A 164 -14.40 -10.15 28.76
CA GLU A 164 -14.15 -10.31 30.19
C GLU A 164 -14.47 -8.99 30.93
#